data_1cd3f82a20acf2f2b2fbf6a714f7336f
#
_entry.id   1cd3f82a20acf2f2b2fbf6a714f7336f
#
_cell.length_a   1.000
_cell.length_b   1.000
_cell.length_c   1.000
_cell.angle_alpha   90.00
_cell.angle_beta   90.00
_cell.angle_gamma   90.00
#
_symmetry.space_group_name_H-M   'P 1'
#
loop_
_entity.id
_entity.type
_entity.pdbx_description
1 polymer ?
#
loop_
_entity_poly.entity_id
_entity_poly.type
_entity_poly.pdbx_seq_one_letter_code
_entity_poly.pdbx_strand_id
1 'polypeptide(L)'
;MFGRDGNIVAVECLTRLTDAPLPMEEFFRQISVTLRSQILLQQISLVEKHRSWFHQNDIIATVNVDESTLQILTDDAIIQWVRKIGCLHFEMNEFSESLVKSGSIINTLNKEYSLWMDDFGAGYAGFMALENNSFQNIKISKNLLWNLSAQNGGQDLMCALLNYFHVNNYKVV
;
A
#
# COMPACT_ATOMS: atom_id res chain seq x y z
N MET A 1 3.90 -11.68 -0.49
CA MET A 1 3.60 -11.60 0.95
C MET A 1 3.07 -12.96 1.39
N PHE A 2 3.49 -13.44 2.55
CA PHE A 2 3.16 -14.77 3.03
C PHE A 2 2.35 -14.70 4.32
N GLY A 3 1.34 -15.57 4.44
CA GLY A 3 0.60 -15.79 5.67
C GLY A 3 1.43 -16.57 6.71
N ARG A 4 0.88 -16.71 7.92
CA ARG A 4 1.56 -17.47 9.01
C ARG A 4 1.78 -18.95 8.69
N ASP A 5 0.96 -19.50 7.81
CA ASP A 5 1.04 -20.87 7.32
C ASP A 5 2.01 -21.06 6.14
N GLY A 6 2.68 -19.99 5.71
CA GLY A 6 3.61 -19.97 4.57
C GLY A 6 2.95 -19.89 3.19
N ASN A 7 1.62 -19.79 3.13
CA ASN A 7 0.92 -19.58 1.86
C ASN A 7 1.02 -18.14 1.40
N ILE A 8 0.99 -17.92 0.07
CA ILE A 8 0.96 -16.57 -0.50
C ILE A 8 -0.44 -15.99 -0.26
N VAL A 9 -0.51 -14.85 0.40
CA VAL A 9 -1.77 -14.13 0.69
C VAL A 9 -1.93 -12.87 -0.14
N ALA A 10 -0.82 -12.27 -0.58
CA ALA A 10 -0.85 -11.09 -1.44
C ALA A 10 0.39 -11.01 -2.34
N VAL A 11 0.25 -10.37 -3.49
CA VAL A 11 1.33 -10.07 -4.45
C VAL A 11 1.30 -8.59 -4.78
N GLU A 12 2.46 -7.96 -4.73
CA GLU A 12 2.64 -6.55 -5.09
C GLU A 12 3.00 -6.42 -6.58
N CYS A 13 2.24 -5.58 -7.30
CA CYS A 13 2.49 -5.25 -8.69
C CYS A 13 3.51 -4.12 -8.79
N LEU A 14 4.74 -4.47 -9.14
CA LEU A 14 5.84 -3.51 -9.23
C LEU A 14 6.17 -3.15 -10.66
N THR A 15 6.30 -1.84 -10.92
CA THR A 15 6.89 -1.34 -12.18
C THR A 15 8.38 -1.68 -12.24
N ARG A 16 8.86 -2.03 -13.42
CA ARG A 16 10.29 -2.23 -13.70
C ARG A 16 10.65 -1.55 -15.02
N LEU A 17 11.79 -0.89 -15.01
CA LEU A 17 12.36 -0.33 -16.24
C LEU A 17 13.23 -1.41 -16.90
N THR A 18 13.03 -1.60 -18.20
CA THR A 18 13.93 -2.38 -19.03
C THR A 18 15.00 -1.43 -19.60
N ASP A 19 16.25 -1.83 -19.52
CA ASP A 19 17.38 -1.15 -20.14
C ASP A 19 17.68 0.28 -19.65
N ALA A 20 17.17 0.67 -18.46
CA ALA A 20 17.45 1.97 -17.87
C ALA A 20 18.25 1.86 -16.58
N PRO A 21 19.38 2.56 -16.44
CA PRO A 21 20.21 2.54 -15.24
C PRO A 21 19.65 3.44 -14.11
N LEU A 22 18.37 3.82 -14.18
CA LEU A 22 17.76 4.78 -13.27
C LEU A 22 17.04 4.04 -12.12
N PRO A 23 17.27 4.41 -10.85
CA PRO A 23 16.46 3.91 -9.74
C PRO A 23 14.97 4.24 -9.92
N MET A 24 14.08 3.34 -9.51
CA MET A 24 12.64 3.52 -9.69
C MET A 24 12.09 4.79 -9.04
N GLU A 25 12.57 5.14 -7.85
CA GLU A 25 12.18 6.37 -7.16
C GLU A 25 12.52 7.62 -7.98
N GLU A 26 13.72 7.65 -8.57
CA GLU A 26 14.16 8.73 -9.43
C GLU A 26 13.33 8.79 -10.72
N PHE A 27 13.03 7.66 -11.34
CA PHE A 27 12.15 7.58 -12.49
C PHE A 27 10.78 8.19 -12.17
N PHE A 28 10.13 7.75 -11.09
CA PHE A 28 8.82 8.29 -10.70
C PHE A 28 8.87 9.78 -10.34
N ARG A 29 9.98 10.29 -9.81
CA ARG A 29 10.17 11.72 -9.56
C ARG A 29 10.20 12.56 -10.82
N GLN A 30 10.75 12.02 -11.92
CA GLN A 30 10.97 12.75 -13.17
C GLN A 30 9.78 12.70 -14.14
N ILE A 31 8.95 11.67 -14.09
CA ILE A 31 7.82 11.52 -15.02
C ILE A 31 6.62 12.40 -14.63
N SER A 32 5.82 12.76 -15.64
CA SER A 32 4.61 13.54 -15.44
C SER A 32 3.53 12.78 -14.67
N VAL A 33 2.61 13.52 -14.03
CA VAL A 33 1.42 12.94 -13.39
C VAL A 33 0.60 12.12 -14.38
N THR A 34 0.47 12.59 -15.63
CA THR A 34 -0.23 11.85 -16.69
C THR A 34 0.38 10.48 -16.93
N LEU A 35 1.71 10.39 -17.00
CA LEU A 35 2.39 9.10 -17.22
C LEU A 35 2.25 8.19 -15.98
N ARG A 36 2.34 8.74 -14.75
CA ARG A 36 2.07 7.98 -13.53
C ARG A 36 0.66 7.39 -13.54
N SER A 37 -0.34 8.20 -13.91
CA SER A 37 -1.72 7.74 -14.04
C SER A 37 -1.87 6.64 -15.08
N GLN A 38 -1.20 6.75 -16.22
CA GLN A 38 -1.20 5.70 -17.24
C GLN A 38 -0.58 4.39 -16.74
N ILE A 39 0.53 4.47 -16.00
CA ILE A 39 1.16 3.30 -15.37
C ILE A 39 0.19 2.65 -14.38
N LEU A 40 -0.46 3.44 -13.52
CA LEU A 40 -1.47 2.93 -12.58
C LEU A 40 -2.61 2.21 -13.30
N LEU A 41 -3.19 2.81 -14.35
CA LEU A 41 -4.27 2.19 -15.13
C LEU A 41 -3.81 0.91 -15.83
N GLN A 42 -2.57 0.85 -16.30
CA GLN A 42 -2.00 -0.38 -16.87
C GLN A 42 -1.85 -1.49 -15.82
N GLN A 43 -1.42 -1.15 -14.60
CA GLN A 43 -1.33 -2.12 -13.49
C GLN A 43 -2.72 -2.65 -13.11
N ILE A 44 -3.74 -1.77 -13.00
CA ILE A 44 -5.13 -2.18 -12.77
C ILE A 44 -5.62 -3.14 -13.85
N SER A 45 -5.38 -2.80 -15.13
CA SER A 45 -5.74 -3.66 -16.27
C SER A 45 -5.02 -5.01 -16.25
N LEU A 46 -3.75 -5.03 -15.82
CA LEU A 46 -2.99 -6.28 -15.68
C LEU A 46 -3.60 -7.19 -14.60
N VAL A 47 -3.98 -6.62 -13.46
CA VAL A 47 -4.65 -7.38 -12.39
C VAL A 47 -6.00 -7.90 -12.87
N GLU A 48 -6.79 -7.08 -13.57
CA GLU A 48 -8.06 -7.51 -14.17
C GLU A 48 -7.88 -8.70 -15.11
N LYS A 49 -6.87 -8.64 -15.99
CA LYS A 49 -6.56 -9.74 -16.92
C LYS A 49 -6.30 -11.07 -16.21
N HIS A 50 -5.74 -11.02 -15.01
CA HIS A 50 -5.39 -12.18 -14.20
C HIS A 50 -6.34 -12.43 -13.02
N ARG A 51 -7.47 -11.71 -12.93
CA ARG A 51 -8.40 -11.74 -11.79
C ARG A 51 -8.88 -13.17 -11.44
N SER A 52 -9.13 -13.99 -12.43
CA SER A 52 -9.59 -15.38 -12.19
C SER A 52 -8.57 -16.20 -11.42
N TRP A 53 -7.28 -16.01 -11.72
CA TRP A 53 -6.20 -16.68 -11.00
C TRP A 53 -6.12 -16.18 -9.55
N PHE A 54 -6.22 -14.86 -9.32
CA PHE A 54 -6.22 -14.27 -7.99
C PHE A 54 -7.36 -14.81 -7.13
N HIS A 55 -8.58 -14.83 -7.66
CA HIS A 55 -9.75 -15.36 -6.97
C HIS A 55 -9.68 -16.87 -6.69
N GLN A 56 -9.19 -17.66 -7.63
CA GLN A 56 -9.05 -19.12 -7.45
C GLN A 56 -8.04 -19.49 -6.35
N ASN A 57 -7.06 -18.65 -6.12
CA ASN A 57 -6.01 -18.88 -5.12
C ASN A 57 -6.21 -18.06 -3.83
N ASP A 58 -7.27 -17.27 -3.72
CA ASP A 58 -7.56 -16.36 -2.61
C ASP A 58 -6.38 -15.40 -2.31
N ILE A 59 -5.80 -14.84 -3.40
CA ILE A 59 -4.64 -13.94 -3.33
C ILE A 59 -5.08 -12.52 -3.66
N ILE A 60 -4.63 -11.57 -2.84
CA ILE A 60 -4.80 -10.14 -3.05
C ILE A 60 -3.70 -9.62 -3.98
N ALA A 61 -4.05 -8.79 -4.96
CA ALA A 61 -3.09 -7.98 -5.70
C ALA A 61 -3.00 -6.59 -5.07
N THR A 62 -1.79 -6.07 -4.86
CA THR A 62 -1.59 -4.70 -4.39
C THR A 62 -0.87 -3.87 -5.44
N VAL A 63 -1.22 -2.59 -5.52
CA VAL A 63 -0.62 -1.61 -6.43
C VAL A 63 -0.28 -0.36 -5.65
N ASN A 64 0.93 0.14 -5.83
CA ASN A 64 1.40 1.36 -5.20
C ASN A 64 0.71 2.58 -5.82
N VAL A 65 0.24 3.50 -4.96
CA VAL A 65 -0.31 4.80 -5.34
C VAL A 65 0.42 5.91 -4.60
N ASP A 66 0.56 7.03 -5.26
CA ASP A 66 1.13 8.25 -4.68
C ASP A 66 0.10 9.38 -4.68
N GLU A 67 0.41 10.48 -4.01
CA GLU A 67 -0.47 11.63 -3.88
C GLU A 67 -0.92 12.18 -5.25
N SER A 68 -0.06 12.08 -6.27
CA SER A 68 -0.36 12.58 -7.61
C SER A 68 -1.40 11.73 -8.37
N THR A 69 -1.57 10.48 -7.98
CA THR A 69 -2.50 9.53 -8.62
C THR A 69 -3.79 9.32 -7.84
N LEU A 70 -3.88 9.80 -6.58
CA LEU A 70 -5.10 9.64 -5.77
C LEU A 70 -6.35 10.23 -6.43
N GLN A 71 -6.22 11.34 -7.14
CA GLN A 71 -7.37 12.01 -7.77
C GLN A 71 -8.04 11.12 -8.81
N ILE A 72 -7.30 10.32 -9.57
CA ILE A 72 -7.88 9.44 -10.58
C ILE A 72 -8.73 8.32 -9.94
N LEU A 73 -8.39 7.91 -8.73
CA LEU A 73 -9.14 6.89 -7.99
C LEU A 73 -10.50 7.39 -7.48
N THR A 74 -10.80 8.69 -7.56
CA THR A 74 -12.12 9.24 -7.23
C THR A 74 -13.09 9.21 -8.40
N ASP A 75 -12.65 8.81 -9.59
CA ASP A 75 -13.49 8.69 -10.77
C ASP A 75 -14.45 7.48 -10.64
N ASP A 76 -15.74 7.69 -10.86
CA ASP A 76 -16.77 6.66 -10.71
C ASP A 76 -16.53 5.45 -11.63
N ALA A 77 -15.99 5.66 -12.84
CA ALA A 77 -15.69 4.57 -13.75
C ALA A 77 -14.54 3.71 -13.21
N ILE A 78 -13.53 4.32 -12.60
CA ILE A 78 -12.41 3.62 -11.96
C ILE A 78 -12.91 2.86 -10.72
N ILE A 79 -13.75 3.48 -9.89
CA ILE A 79 -14.36 2.83 -8.73
C ILE A 79 -15.11 1.56 -9.16
N GLN A 80 -15.97 1.67 -10.15
CA GLN A 80 -16.73 0.53 -10.65
C GLN A 80 -15.84 -0.56 -11.28
N TRP A 81 -14.78 -0.14 -11.95
CA TRP A 81 -13.82 -1.06 -12.54
C TRP A 81 -13.08 -1.87 -11.47
N VAL A 82 -12.52 -1.21 -10.46
CA VAL A 82 -11.79 -1.87 -9.36
C VAL A 82 -12.72 -2.76 -8.54
N ARG A 83 -13.96 -2.33 -8.28
CA ARG A 83 -14.97 -3.17 -7.63
C ARG A 83 -15.23 -4.49 -8.37
N LYS A 84 -15.28 -4.45 -9.70
CA LYS A 84 -15.45 -5.66 -10.53
C LYS A 84 -14.24 -6.60 -10.48
N ILE A 85 -13.04 -6.06 -10.29
CA ILE A 85 -11.82 -6.86 -10.10
C ILE A 85 -11.89 -7.62 -8.78
N GLY A 86 -12.25 -6.96 -7.68
CA GLY A 86 -12.56 -7.55 -6.38
C GLY A 86 -11.36 -8.02 -5.55
N CYS A 87 -10.19 -8.21 -6.15
CA CYS A 87 -8.97 -8.66 -5.46
C CYS A 87 -7.85 -7.61 -5.46
N LEU A 88 -8.14 -6.38 -5.90
CA LEU A 88 -7.16 -5.31 -6.00
C LEU A 88 -7.24 -4.36 -4.80
N HIS A 89 -6.12 -4.16 -4.13
CA HIS A 89 -5.93 -3.21 -3.05
C HIS A 89 -4.85 -2.18 -3.44
N PHE A 90 -4.80 -1.06 -2.76
CA PHE A 90 -3.80 -0.02 -3.02
C PHE A 90 -2.89 0.20 -1.81
N GLU A 91 -1.62 0.44 -2.07
CA GLU A 91 -0.61 0.72 -1.06
C GLU A 91 -0.17 2.18 -1.14
N MET A 92 -0.12 2.85 0.01
CA MET A 92 0.37 4.22 0.14
C MET A 92 1.60 4.24 1.03
N ASN A 93 2.66 4.86 0.55
CA ASN A 93 3.88 5.03 1.32
C ASN A 93 3.68 6.04 2.46
N GLU A 94 4.29 5.77 3.62
CA GLU A 94 4.24 6.61 4.83
C GLU A 94 4.68 8.06 4.60
N PHE A 95 5.50 8.33 3.58
CA PHE A 95 5.97 9.68 3.24
C PHE A 95 4.94 10.57 2.54
N SER A 96 3.75 10.06 2.24
CA SER A 96 2.70 10.86 1.59
C SER A 96 2.17 11.94 2.53
N GLU A 97 2.22 13.22 2.10
CA GLU A 97 1.69 14.35 2.88
C GLU A 97 0.18 14.24 3.13
N SER A 98 -0.56 13.61 2.23
CA SER A 98 -2.00 13.40 2.37
C SER A 98 -2.37 12.58 3.60
N LEU A 99 -1.44 11.77 4.12
CA LEU A 99 -1.66 10.93 5.30
C LEU A 99 -1.81 11.75 6.59
N VAL A 100 -1.16 12.91 6.68
CA VAL A 100 -1.18 13.76 7.89
C VAL A 100 -2.27 14.83 7.83
N LYS A 101 -2.90 15.07 6.67
CA LYS A 101 -3.93 16.10 6.51
C LYS A 101 -5.30 15.56 6.93
N SER A 102 -5.91 16.16 7.96
CA SER A 102 -7.29 15.84 8.38
C SER A 102 -8.29 16.11 7.23
N GLY A 103 -9.28 15.22 7.05
CA GLY A 103 -10.28 15.36 5.98
C GLY A 103 -9.73 15.07 4.57
N SER A 104 -8.63 14.33 4.48
CA SER A 104 -7.96 14.02 3.23
C SER A 104 -8.82 13.20 2.28
N ILE A 105 -8.48 13.23 0.99
CA ILE A 105 -9.01 12.37 -0.07
C ILE A 105 -8.97 10.89 0.33
N ILE A 106 -8.01 10.48 1.16
CA ILE A 106 -7.83 9.12 1.65
C ILE A 106 -9.06 8.60 2.39
N ASN A 107 -9.70 9.44 3.23
CA ASN A 107 -10.93 9.07 3.93
C ASN A 107 -12.10 8.80 2.97
N THR A 108 -12.11 9.45 1.83
CA THR A 108 -13.09 9.18 0.76
C THR A 108 -12.75 7.85 0.07
N LEU A 109 -11.48 7.65 -0.28
CA LEU A 109 -11.02 6.43 -0.95
C LEU A 109 -11.14 5.18 -0.07
N ASN A 110 -10.97 5.29 1.25
CA ASN A 110 -11.14 4.18 2.18
C ASN A 110 -12.56 3.60 2.24
N LYS A 111 -13.56 4.35 1.74
CA LYS A 111 -14.94 3.85 1.60
C LYS A 111 -15.12 2.97 0.37
N GLU A 112 -14.24 3.15 -0.62
CA GLU A 112 -14.34 2.52 -1.92
C GLU A 112 -13.30 1.40 -2.11
N TYR A 113 -12.15 1.52 -1.46
CA TYR A 113 -10.99 0.65 -1.64
C TYR A 113 -10.41 0.17 -0.32
N SER A 114 -9.76 -0.99 -0.34
CA SER A 114 -8.84 -1.38 0.73
C SER A 114 -7.51 -0.68 0.53
N LEU A 115 -7.20 0.28 1.40
CA LEU A 115 -5.92 0.96 1.42
C LEU A 115 -4.99 0.35 2.47
N TRP A 116 -3.75 0.15 2.09
CA TRP A 116 -2.68 -0.34 2.93
C TRP A 116 -1.68 0.79 3.20
N MET A 117 -1.21 0.88 4.42
CA MET A 117 -0.07 1.72 4.73
C MET A 117 1.20 0.93 4.49
N ASP A 118 2.04 1.40 3.59
CA ASP A 118 3.35 0.81 3.29
C ASP A 118 4.48 1.54 4.01
N ASP A 119 5.54 0.78 4.31
CA ASP A 119 6.78 1.25 4.95
C ASP A 119 6.58 1.92 6.33
N PHE A 120 5.60 1.46 7.13
CA PHE A 120 5.38 2.00 8.48
C PHE A 120 6.67 2.00 9.31
N GLY A 121 7.01 3.17 9.83
CA GLY A 121 8.21 3.41 10.64
C GLY A 121 9.46 3.80 9.84
N ALA A 122 9.34 4.00 8.52
CA ALA A 122 10.42 4.56 7.72
C ALA A 122 10.36 6.08 7.61
N GLY A 123 9.17 6.68 7.79
CA GLY A 123 8.90 8.10 7.60
C GLY A 123 8.42 8.82 8.86
N TYR A 124 7.72 9.93 8.63
CA TYR A 124 7.26 10.83 9.70
C TYR A 124 5.77 10.71 10.00
N ALA A 125 4.98 10.11 9.11
CA ALA A 125 3.53 10.07 9.24
C ALA A 125 3.08 9.09 10.33
N GLY A 126 3.70 7.92 10.43
CA GLY A 126 3.56 6.94 11.48
C GLY A 126 2.17 6.84 12.10
N PHE A 127 2.12 6.97 13.41
CA PHE A 127 0.87 6.93 14.18
C PHE A 127 -0.12 8.05 13.81
N MET A 128 0.35 9.23 13.39
CA MET A 128 -0.57 10.30 12.95
C MET A 128 -1.37 9.90 11.72
N ALA A 129 -0.76 9.15 10.81
CA ALA A 129 -1.47 8.64 9.64
C ALA A 129 -2.54 7.61 10.03
N LEU A 130 -2.27 6.78 11.03
CA LEU A 130 -3.25 5.82 11.55
C LEU A 130 -4.40 6.50 12.28
N GLU A 131 -4.12 7.58 13.03
CA GLU A 131 -5.12 8.34 13.76
C GLU A 131 -6.08 9.07 12.81
N ASN A 132 -5.54 9.63 11.71
CA ASN A 132 -6.30 10.43 10.77
C ASN A 132 -7.00 9.63 9.65
N ASN A 133 -6.61 8.37 9.43
CA ASN A 133 -7.09 7.57 8.29
C ASN A 133 -7.40 6.14 8.72
N SER A 134 -8.36 5.52 8.04
CA SER A 134 -8.83 4.16 8.36
C SER A 134 -8.12 3.12 7.47
N PHE A 135 -6.86 2.83 7.73
CA PHE A 135 -6.18 1.72 7.08
C PHE A 135 -6.66 0.38 7.62
N GLN A 136 -6.66 -0.65 6.80
CA GLN A 136 -6.95 -2.02 7.21
C GLN A 136 -5.68 -2.85 7.39
N ASN A 137 -4.66 -2.55 6.61
CA ASN A 137 -3.42 -3.30 6.57
C ASN A 137 -2.22 -2.35 6.73
N ILE A 138 -1.23 -2.81 7.47
CA ILE A 138 0.01 -2.08 7.74
C ILE A 138 1.18 -2.99 7.36
N LYS A 139 2.03 -2.51 6.47
CA LYS A 139 3.32 -3.15 6.16
C LYS A 139 4.40 -2.46 6.99
N ILE A 140 5.01 -3.21 7.89
CA ILE A 140 6.12 -2.69 8.70
C ILE A 140 7.36 -2.58 7.83
N SER A 141 8.03 -1.42 7.88
CA SER A 141 9.24 -1.22 7.11
C SER A 141 10.35 -2.18 7.58
N LYS A 142 11.05 -2.72 6.60
CA LYS A 142 12.23 -3.57 6.83
C LYS A 142 13.28 -2.90 7.74
N ASN A 143 13.47 -1.59 7.58
CA ASN A 143 14.43 -0.82 8.36
C ASN A 143 14.01 -0.74 9.83
N LEU A 144 12.74 -0.48 10.12
CA LEU A 144 12.22 -0.48 11.49
C LEU A 144 12.42 -1.86 12.13
N LEU A 145 12.03 -2.92 11.44
CA LEU A 145 12.16 -4.29 11.94
C LEU A 145 13.61 -4.63 12.28
N TRP A 146 14.56 -4.34 11.38
CA TRP A 146 15.96 -4.64 11.58
C TRP A 146 16.61 -3.77 12.66
N ASN A 147 16.30 -2.47 12.71
CA ASN A 147 16.83 -1.59 13.72
C ASN A 147 16.35 -2.01 15.12
N LEU A 148 15.08 -2.34 15.28
CA LEU A 148 14.57 -2.80 16.57
C LEU A 148 15.15 -4.18 16.95
N SER A 149 15.30 -5.10 16.00
CA SER A 149 15.87 -6.43 16.30
C SER A 149 17.32 -6.36 16.77
N ALA A 150 18.06 -5.32 16.38
CA ALA A 150 19.46 -5.10 16.77
C ALA A 150 19.64 -4.32 18.08
N GLN A 151 18.56 -3.76 18.67
CA GLN A 151 18.63 -2.92 19.85
C GLN A 151 18.14 -3.63 21.13
N ASN A 152 18.73 -3.30 22.27
CA ASN A 152 18.24 -3.77 23.55
C ASN A 152 16.81 -3.20 23.80
N GLY A 153 15.88 -4.09 24.18
CA GLY A 153 14.47 -3.72 24.34
C GLY A 153 13.69 -3.55 23.03
N GLY A 154 14.33 -3.72 21.87
CA GLY A 154 13.66 -3.58 20.58
C GLY A 154 12.61 -4.65 20.33
N GLN A 155 12.81 -5.88 20.84
CA GLN A 155 11.80 -6.94 20.78
C GLN A 155 10.55 -6.57 21.60
N ASP A 156 10.73 -6.02 22.81
CA ASP A 156 9.62 -5.61 23.67
C ASP A 156 8.80 -4.50 23.00
N LEU A 157 9.50 -3.53 22.38
CA LEU A 157 8.84 -2.47 21.63
C LEU A 157 8.09 -3.02 20.41
N MET A 158 8.68 -3.95 19.66
CA MET A 158 8.00 -4.60 18.54
C MET A 158 6.77 -5.37 18.99
N CYS A 159 6.86 -6.12 20.09
CA CYS A 159 5.71 -6.81 20.68
C CYS A 159 4.59 -5.83 21.08
N ALA A 160 4.93 -4.73 21.71
CA ALA A 160 3.98 -3.68 22.08
C ALA A 160 3.30 -3.05 20.85
N LEU A 161 4.06 -2.79 19.80
CA LEU A 161 3.57 -2.26 18.53
C LEU A 161 2.60 -3.24 17.86
N LEU A 162 2.98 -4.51 17.74
CA LEU A 162 2.12 -5.55 17.16
C LEU A 162 0.84 -5.74 17.96
N ASN A 163 0.93 -5.68 19.30
CA ASN A 163 -0.25 -5.73 20.17
C ASN A 163 -1.18 -4.54 19.95
N TYR A 164 -0.61 -3.32 19.83
CA TYR A 164 -1.39 -2.12 19.49
C TYR A 164 -2.15 -2.30 18.17
N PHE A 165 -1.49 -2.79 17.14
CA PHE A 165 -2.13 -3.04 15.85
C PHE A 165 -3.24 -4.08 15.95
N HIS A 166 -2.97 -5.17 16.66
CA HIS A 166 -3.95 -6.24 16.85
C HIS A 166 -5.21 -5.78 17.58
N VAL A 167 -5.05 -5.05 18.71
CA VAL A 167 -6.18 -4.53 19.50
C VAL A 167 -7.03 -3.54 18.69
N ASN A 168 -6.40 -2.80 17.76
CA ASN A 168 -7.09 -1.86 16.88
C ASN A 168 -7.54 -2.49 15.54
N ASN A 169 -7.52 -3.82 15.42
CA ASN A 169 -7.96 -4.58 14.25
C ASN A 169 -7.17 -4.32 12.95
N TYR A 170 -5.94 -3.83 13.04
CA TYR A 170 -5.06 -3.76 11.90
C TYR A 170 -4.49 -5.14 11.56
N LYS A 171 -4.44 -5.46 10.28
CA LYS A 171 -3.66 -6.59 9.77
C LYS A 171 -2.24 -6.13 9.49
N VAL A 172 -1.26 -6.89 9.97
CA VAL A 172 0.16 -6.52 9.86
C VAL A 172 0.88 -7.50 8.93
N VAL A 173 1.69 -6.93 8.06
CA VAL A 173 2.54 -7.64 7.09
C VAL A 173 4.00 -7.22 7.28
#